data_53780b391dfb833282becbda2dd6e13f
#
_entry.id   53780b391dfb833282becbda2dd6e13f
#
_cell.length_a   1.000
_cell.length_b   1.000
_cell.length_c   1.000
_cell.angle_alpha   90.00
_cell.angle_beta   90.00
_cell.angle_gamma   90.00
#
_symmetry.space_group_name_H-M   'P 1'
#
loop_
_entity.id
_entity.type
_entity.pdbx_description
1 polymer ?
#
loop_
_entity_poly.entity_id
_entity_poly.type
_entity_poly.pdbx_seq_one_letter_code
_entity_poly.pdbx_strand_id
1 'polypeptide(L)'
;EEFLRVHGDFHRGNILLARDTLAVVDFDDFCNGPEVQDVWMLFAEDPSGSPEEWNAFLSGYEMFREFPTEQIAWIPLLRALRVMGYAGWIANRWDEKSFQRLFPDFNTYRYWATETESLEKIAWSLHKH
;
A
#
# COMPACT_ATOMS: atom_id res chain seq x y z
N GLU A 1 5.09 -11.97 17.19
CA GLU A 1 4.21 -11.94 16.01
C GLU A 1 4.82 -12.79 14.90
N GLU A 2 4.01 -13.62 14.26
CA GLU A 2 4.45 -14.48 13.17
C GLU A 2 4.18 -13.72 11.84
N PHE A 3 5.24 -13.37 11.12
CA PHE A 3 5.10 -12.81 9.78
C PHE A 3 4.86 -13.91 8.76
N LEU A 4 3.98 -13.61 7.82
CA LEU A 4 3.68 -14.49 6.69
C LEU A 4 4.45 -14.09 5.44
N ARG A 5 4.38 -14.97 4.45
CA ARG A 5 4.78 -14.63 3.10
C ARG A 5 3.69 -13.76 2.47
N VAL A 6 4.02 -12.50 2.22
CA VAL A 6 3.13 -11.51 1.59
C VAL A 6 3.60 -11.16 0.18
N HIS A 7 2.69 -10.68 -0.64
CA HIS A 7 2.98 -10.20 -2.00
C HIS A 7 3.89 -8.97 -1.97
N GLY A 8 3.68 -8.09 -0.98
CA GLY A 8 4.50 -6.89 -0.76
C GLY A 8 4.01 -5.65 -1.48
N ASP A 9 3.39 -5.80 -2.67
CA ASP A 9 2.79 -4.71 -3.45
C ASP A 9 1.38 -5.07 -3.94
N PHE A 10 0.53 -5.57 -3.04
CA PHE A 10 -0.80 -6.09 -3.36
C PHE A 10 -1.84 -4.97 -3.47
N HIS A 11 -1.87 -4.30 -4.60
CA HIS A 11 -2.87 -3.28 -4.94
C HIS A 11 -3.79 -3.75 -6.08
N ARG A 12 -4.90 -3.05 -6.30
CA ARG A 12 -5.92 -3.42 -7.32
C ARG A 12 -5.35 -3.54 -8.73
N GLY A 13 -4.28 -2.81 -9.07
CA GLY A 13 -3.61 -2.90 -10.36
C GLY A 13 -2.88 -4.22 -10.63
N ASN A 14 -2.54 -4.97 -9.56
CA ASN A 14 -1.90 -6.27 -9.64
C ASN A 14 -2.90 -7.44 -9.56
N ILE A 15 -4.20 -7.13 -9.60
CA ILE A 15 -5.29 -8.11 -9.64
C ILE A 15 -5.97 -8.03 -10.99
N LEU A 16 -5.88 -9.11 -11.76
CA LEU A 16 -6.51 -9.23 -13.06
C LEU A 16 -7.79 -10.04 -12.94
N LEU A 17 -8.90 -9.49 -13.41
CA LEU A 17 -10.17 -10.19 -13.50
C LEU A 17 -10.49 -10.48 -14.96
N ALA A 18 -10.56 -11.77 -15.31
CA ALA A 18 -10.94 -12.21 -16.63
C ALA A 18 -12.09 -13.22 -16.52
N ARG A 19 -13.28 -12.83 -16.96
CA ARG A 19 -14.52 -13.61 -16.79
C ARG A 19 -14.73 -13.90 -15.31
N ASP A 20 -14.63 -15.18 -14.92
CA ASP A 20 -14.83 -15.66 -13.54
C ASP A 20 -13.51 -16.05 -12.85
N THR A 21 -12.37 -15.62 -13.41
CA THR A 21 -11.05 -15.98 -12.88
C THR A 21 -10.32 -14.72 -12.39
N LEU A 22 -9.86 -14.79 -11.15
CA LEU A 22 -8.92 -13.83 -10.57
C LEU A 22 -7.49 -14.34 -10.75
N ALA A 23 -6.60 -13.48 -11.22
CA ALA A 23 -5.17 -13.73 -11.26
C ALA A 23 -4.43 -12.58 -10.53
N VAL A 24 -3.43 -12.94 -9.77
CA VAL A 24 -2.52 -12.01 -9.11
C VAL A 24 -1.19 -12.04 -9.86
N VAL A 25 -0.62 -10.87 -10.12
CA VAL A 25 0.61 -10.69 -10.89
C VAL A 25 1.59 -9.81 -10.12
N ASP A 26 2.84 -9.75 -10.61
CA ASP A 26 3.90 -8.86 -10.11
C ASP A 26 4.34 -9.19 -8.66
N PHE A 27 4.93 -10.37 -8.50
CA PHE A 27 5.43 -10.87 -7.22
C PHE A 27 6.89 -10.46 -6.93
N ASP A 28 7.42 -9.45 -7.59
CA ASP A 28 8.83 -9.06 -7.46
C ASP A 28 9.20 -8.57 -6.06
N ASP A 29 8.24 -7.99 -5.34
CA ASP A 29 8.41 -7.46 -3.98
C ASP A 29 8.03 -8.45 -2.86
N PHE A 30 7.77 -9.70 -3.20
CA PHE A 30 7.29 -10.65 -2.21
C PHE A 30 8.32 -10.91 -1.09
N CYS A 31 7.86 -10.89 0.15
CA CYS A 31 8.71 -10.96 1.34
C CYS A 31 7.99 -11.59 2.54
N ASN A 32 8.68 -11.70 3.66
CA ASN A 32 8.02 -11.97 4.94
C ASN A 32 7.57 -10.64 5.54
N GLY A 33 6.31 -10.52 5.85
CA GLY A 33 5.73 -9.29 6.38
C GLY A 33 4.42 -9.53 7.14
N PRO A 34 3.86 -8.44 7.71
CA PRO A 34 2.56 -8.50 8.36
C PRO A 34 1.45 -8.66 7.32
N GLU A 35 0.38 -9.36 7.67
CA GLU A 35 -0.76 -9.63 6.77
C GLU A 35 -1.39 -8.34 6.24
N VAL A 36 -1.48 -7.31 7.08
CA VAL A 36 -2.05 -6.01 6.71
C VAL A 36 -1.30 -5.35 5.55
N GLN A 37 -0.03 -5.71 5.28
CA GLN A 37 0.74 -5.18 4.15
C GLN A 37 0.04 -5.44 2.81
N ASP A 38 -0.54 -6.61 2.64
CA ASP A 38 -1.27 -6.96 1.40
C ASP A 38 -2.74 -6.53 1.41
N VAL A 39 -3.22 -6.03 2.53
CA VAL A 39 -4.64 -5.73 2.69
C VAL A 39 -4.93 -4.24 2.49
N TRP A 40 -4.16 -3.36 3.12
CA TRP A 40 -4.47 -1.93 3.15
C TRP A 40 -4.47 -1.26 1.76
N MET A 41 -3.67 -1.76 0.82
CA MET A 41 -3.61 -1.20 -0.55
C MET A 41 -4.80 -1.57 -1.43
N LEU A 42 -5.66 -2.50 -0.99
CA LEU A 42 -6.91 -2.83 -1.67
C LEU A 42 -7.99 -1.76 -1.44
N PHE A 43 -7.88 -1.00 -0.37
CA PHE A 43 -8.88 -0.03 0.06
C PHE A 43 -8.38 1.41 -0.12
N ALA A 44 -9.31 2.31 -0.45
CA ALA A 44 -9.03 3.73 -0.51
C ALA A 44 -8.81 4.33 0.89
N GLU A 45 -9.53 3.80 1.87
CA GLU A 45 -9.56 4.29 3.25
C GLU A 45 -9.34 3.14 4.24
N ASP A 46 -9.06 3.48 5.49
CA ASP A 46 -9.00 2.52 6.59
C ASP A 46 -10.42 1.99 6.96
N PRO A 47 -10.52 1.02 7.90
CA PRO A 47 -11.80 0.43 8.27
C PRO A 47 -12.87 1.42 8.74
N SER A 48 -12.46 2.55 9.33
CA SER A 48 -13.42 3.57 9.80
C SER A 48 -14.05 4.36 8.66
N GLY A 49 -13.31 4.56 7.57
CA GLY A 49 -13.79 5.26 6.37
C GLY A 49 -14.58 4.37 5.41
N SER A 50 -14.28 3.06 5.37
CA SER A 50 -14.92 2.10 4.45
C SER A 50 -15.38 0.81 5.16
N PRO A 51 -16.25 0.88 6.17
CA PRO A 51 -16.59 -0.28 7.00
C PRO A 51 -17.24 -1.43 6.20
N GLU A 52 -18.03 -1.14 5.18
CA GLU A 52 -18.71 -2.15 4.38
C GLU A 52 -17.70 -2.98 3.56
N GLU A 53 -16.73 -2.32 2.92
CA GLU A 53 -15.67 -2.98 2.14
C GLU A 53 -14.80 -3.85 3.06
N TRP A 54 -14.41 -3.32 4.22
CA TRP A 54 -13.61 -4.05 5.20
C TRP A 54 -14.35 -5.25 5.77
N ASN A 55 -15.62 -5.14 6.10
CA ASN A 55 -16.43 -6.26 6.60
C ASN A 55 -16.58 -7.36 5.53
N ALA A 56 -16.79 -6.98 4.27
CA ALA A 56 -16.86 -7.93 3.17
C ALA A 56 -15.52 -8.67 2.98
N PHE A 57 -14.41 -7.95 3.06
CA PHE A 57 -13.07 -8.53 3.01
C PHE A 57 -12.84 -9.51 4.17
N LEU A 58 -13.07 -9.07 5.41
CA LEU A 58 -12.86 -9.90 6.60
C LEU A 58 -13.69 -11.18 6.54
N SER A 59 -14.95 -11.08 6.13
CA SER A 59 -15.83 -12.26 5.97
C SER A 59 -15.26 -13.30 5.01
N GLY A 60 -14.60 -12.87 3.95
CA GLY A 60 -13.93 -13.78 3.00
C GLY A 60 -12.58 -14.30 3.53
N TYR A 61 -11.78 -13.45 4.12
CA TYR A 61 -10.47 -13.81 4.65
C TYR A 61 -10.58 -14.81 5.81
N GLU A 62 -11.49 -14.57 6.74
CA GLU A 62 -11.70 -15.37 7.93
C GLU A 62 -12.31 -16.76 7.67
N MET A 63 -12.73 -17.05 6.43
CA MET A 63 -13.03 -18.43 6.02
C MET A 63 -11.78 -19.34 6.05
N PHE A 64 -10.57 -18.78 6.07
CA PHE A 64 -9.31 -19.51 6.03
C PHE A 64 -8.46 -19.33 7.29
N ARG A 65 -8.43 -18.11 7.83
CA ARG A 65 -7.71 -17.77 9.08
C ARG A 65 -8.22 -16.45 9.65
N GLU A 66 -8.11 -16.30 10.97
CA GLU A 66 -8.42 -15.06 11.67
C GLU A 66 -7.46 -13.95 11.21
N PHE A 67 -8.01 -12.75 10.92
CA PHE A 67 -7.22 -11.58 10.56
C PHE A 67 -6.72 -10.87 11.84
N PRO A 68 -5.42 -10.58 11.96
CA PRO A 68 -4.87 -9.89 13.12
C PRO A 68 -5.24 -8.39 13.10
N THR A 69 -6.43 -8.07 13.63
CA THR A 69 -7.02 -6.72 13.58
C THR A 69 -6.16 -5.64 14.24
N GLU A 70 -5.29 -6.01 15.17
CA GLU A 70 -4.30 -5.11 15.78
C GLU A 70 -3.30 -4.53 14.75
N GLN A 71 -3.05 -5.25 13.67
CA GLN A 71 -2.17 -4.77 12.60
C GLN A 71 -2.78 -3.59 11.81
N ILE A 72 -4.08 -3.35 11.90
CA ILE A 72 -4.75 -2.20 11.26
C ILE A 72 -4.12 -0.88 11.73
N ALA A 73 -3.69 -0.80 12.99
CA ALA A 73 -3.00 0.37 13.53
C ALA A 73 -1.67 0.68 12.83
N TRP A 74 -1.11 -0.24 12.06
CA TRP A 74 0.14 -0.05 11.32
C TRP A 74 -0.06 0.58 9.93
N ILE A 75 -1.29 0.67 9.44
CA ILE A 75 -1.60 1.20 8.10
C ILE A 75 -0.99 2.60 7.88
N PRO A 76 -1.09 3.57 8.80
CA PRO A 76 -0.46 4.88 8.59
C PRO A 76 1.06 4.79 8.39
N LEU A 77 1.72 3.93 9.16
CA LEU A 77 3.17 3.70 9.03
C LEU A 77 3.52 3.05 7.67
N LEU A 78 2.76 2.05 7.25
CA LEU A 78 2.95 1.38 5.95
C LEU A 78 2.74 2.35 4.79
N ARG A 79 1.76 3.24 4.88
CA ARG A 79 1.55 4.32 3.90
C ARG A 79 2.75 5.25 3.82
N ALA A 80 3.28 5.68 4.96
CA ALA A 80 4.48 6.54 4.99
C ALA A 80 5.69 5.84 4.36
N LEU A 81 5.91 4.57 4.70
CA LEU A 81 6.99 3.76 4.11
C LEU A 81 6.83 3.63 2.58
N ARG A 82 5.60 3.45 2.10
CA ARG A 82 5.33 3.38 0.66
C ARG A 82 5.64 4.70 -0.05
N VAL A 83 5.19 5.84 0.50
CA VAL A 83 5.47 7.17 -0.07
C VAL A 83 6.97 7.39 -0.19
N MET A 84 7.71 7.16 0.88
CA MET A 84 9.17 7.32 0.90
C MET A 84 9.87 6.32 -0.02
N GLY A 85 9.47 5.06 0.02
CA GLY A 85 10.05 3.99 -0.80
C GLY A 85 9.84 4.23 -2.29
N TYR A 86 8.64 4.67 -2.69
CA TYR A 86 8.32 4.96 -4.09
C TYR A 86 9.10 6.16 -4.63
N ALA A 87 9.17 7.24 -3.85
CA ALA A 87 9.99 8.39 -4.19
C ALA A 87 11.47 8.02 -4.32
N GLY A 88 11.99 7.21 -3.39
CA GLY A 88 13.36 6.70 -3.44
C GLY A 88 13.62 5.80 -4.66
N TRP A 89 12.68 4.95 -5.03
CA TRP A 89 12.76 4.09 -6.22
C TRP A 89 12.83 4.91 -7.51
N ILE A 90 12.01 5.97 -7.64
CA ILE A 90 12.08 6.89 -8.79
C ILE A 90 13.42 7.63 -8.79
N ALA A 91 13.84 8.17 -7.63
CA ALA A 91 15.07 8.94 -7.50
C ALA A 91 16.31 8.13 -7.91
N ASN A 92 16.37 6.84 -7.52
CA ASN A 92 17.48 5.95 -7.84
C ASN A 92 17.61 5.63 -9.34
N ARG A 93 16.54 5.85 -10.11
CA ARG A 93 16.48 5.62 -11.56
C ARG A 93 16.28 6.90 -12.36
N TRP A 94 16.42 8.06 -11.73
CA TRP A 94 16.13 9.35 -12.37
C TRP A 94 17.01 9.66 -13.58
N ASP A 95 18.21 9.10 -13.66
CA ASP A 95 19.12 9.25 -14.81
C ASP A 95 18.60 8.53 -16.08
N GLU A 96 17.65 7.60 -15.94
CA GLU A 96 17.04 6.91 -17.05
C GLU A 96 15.96 7.81 -17.70
N LYS A 97 16.11 8.10 -19.00
CA LYS A 97 15.13 8.92 -19.76
C LYS A 97 13.71 8.36 -19.77
N SER A 98 13.56 7.05 -19.60
CA SER A 98 12.27 6.37 -19.46
C SER A 98 11.55 6.81 -18.20
N PHE A 99 12.26 6.91 -17.06
CA PHE A 99 11.71 7.38 -15.78
C PHE A 99 11.31 8.84 -15.83
N GLN A 100 12.13 9.71 -16.44
CA GLN A 100 11.78 11.12 -16.61
C GLN A 100 10.52 11.33 -17.44
N ARG A 101 10.24 10.45 -18.39
CA ARG A 101 9.00 10.47 -19.20
C ARG A 101 7.80 9.91 -18.45
N LEU A 102 7.99 8.86 -17.64
CA LEU A 102 6.93 8.24 -16.86
C LEU A 102 6.50 9.11 -15.66
N PHE A 103 7.45 9.85 -15.09
CA PHE A 103 7.24 10.66 -13.89
C PHE A 103 7.63 12.13 -14.13
N PRO A 104 6.99 12.85 -15.08
CA PRO A 104 7.43 14.19 -15.51
C PRO A 104 7.41 15.22 -14.37
N ASP A 105 6.56 15.01 -13.38
CA ASP A 105 6.40 15.94 -12.24
C ASP A 105 7.39 15.67 -11.10
N PHE A 106 8.12 14.56 -11.12
CA PHE A 106 8.98 14.14 -10.00
C PHE A 106 10.02 15.21 -9.61
N ASN A 107 10.61 15.91 -10.58
CA ASN A 107 11.61 16.95 -10.33
C ASN A 107 10.99 18.36 -10.17
N THR A 108 9.72 18.44 -9.76
CA THR A 108 9.01 19.71 -9.54
C THR A 108 8.77 19.97 -8.06
N TYR A 109 8.74 21.25 -7.68
CA TYR A 109 8.34 21.66 -6.33
C TYR A 109 6.97 21.09 -5.94
N ARG A 110 6.02 21.07 -6.87
CA ARG A 110 4.66 20.56 -6.65
C ARG A 110 4.66 19.11 -6.19
N TYR A 111 5.44 18.25 -6.83
CA TYR A 111 5.54 16.85 -6.45
C TYR A 111 6.00 16.72 -4.99
N TRP A 112 7.12 17.32 -4.67
CA TRP A 112 7.71 17.24 -3.31
C TRP A 112 6.85 17.88 -2.25
N ALA A 113 6.18 19.00 -2.55
CA ALA A 113 5.23 19.63 -1.63
C ALA A 113 4.05 18.69 -1.32
N THR A 114 3.50 18.00 -2.34
CA THR A 114 2.42 17.03 -2.16
C THR A 114 2.85 15.83 -1.31
N GLU A 115 4.02 15.25 -1.59
CA GLU A 115 4.55 14.12 -0.82
C GLU A 115 4.84 14.50 0.64
N THR A 116 5.42 15.70 0.86
CA THR A 116 5.67 16.22 2.20
C THR A 116 4.37 16.42 2.98
N GLU A 117 3.36 17.05 2.37
CA GLU A 117 2.04 17.24 2.99
C GLU A 117 1.38 15.89 3.36
N SER A 118 1.52 14.90 2.51
CA SER A 118 1.01 13.55 2.76
C SER A 118 1.69 12.92 3.98
N LEU A 119 3.01 13.02 4.09
CA LEU A 119 3.78 12.51 5.23
C LEU A 119 3.46 13.27 6.53
N GLU A 120 3.29 14.60 6.46
CA GLU A 120 2.90 15.42 7.61
C GLU A 120 1.52 15.02 8.14
N LYS A 121 0.54 14.77 7.26
CA LYS A 121 -0.79 14.27 7.64
C LYS A 121 -0.71 12.91 8.34
N ILE A 122 0.12 12.00 7.83
CA ILE A 122 0.34 10.69 8.44
C ILE A 122 1.00 10.86 9.82
N ALA A 123 2.08 11.64 9.92
CA ALA A 123 2.77 11.90 11.18
C ALA A 123 1.82 12.50 12.22
N TRP A 124 0.97 13.44 11.82
CA TRP A 124 -0.06 14.02 12.70
C TRP A 124 -1.06 12.97 13.19
N SER A 125 -1.48 12.03 12.34
CA SER A 125 -2.41 10.96 12.73
C SER A 125 -1.79 10.03 13.77
N LEU A 126 -0.50 9.73 13.67
CA LEU A 126 0.23 8.87 14.62
C LEU A 126 0.41 9.49 16.01
N HIS A 127 0.40 10.82 16.10
CA HIS A 127 0.55 11.53 17.40
C HIS A 127 -0.78 11.63 18.17
N LYS A 128 -1.91 11.28 17.57
CA LYS A 128 -3.23 11.35 18.22
C LYS A 128 -3.63 10.05 18.94
N HIS A 129 -2.85 9.02 18.82
CA HIS A 129 -3.02 7.72 19.45
C HIS A 129 -1.88 7.43 20.41
#